data_c59e71d0ed92a68b7387a497c048468d
#
_entry.id   c59e71d0ed92a68b7387a497c048468d
#
_cell.length_a   1.000
_cell.length_b   1.000
_cell.length_c   1.000
_cell.angle_alpha   90.00
_cell.angle_beta   90.00
_cell.angle_gamma   90.00
#
_symmetry.space_group_name_H-M   'P 1'
#
loop_
_entity.id
_entity.type
_entity.pdbx_description
1 polymer ?
#
loop_
_entity_poly.entity_id
_entity_poly.type
_entity_poly.pdbx_seq_one_letter_code
_entity_poly.pdbx_strand_id
1 'polypeptide(L)'
;DLEVMSEAGETLSPSVAQFQGLPDPKEHPLEWLLYNNVVTGCTTCFNRALLEVATPVPDAVVMHDHWLGLCAKVLGVWQYIDEPLVRYRQHGSNAVGAKRDYRSGLDARLGPVFLKTVAIFPWHFAQSIQQAQALQMRVRARGYHVAETNLEVVNDFCRLSNYGPLKRISEGVKWVSAGRGLTEKIYLSIVLFCLPYLRVRKANDEI
;
A
#
# COMPACT_ATOMS: atom_id res chain seq x y z
N ASP A 1 -13.75 -5.85 -8.15
CA ASP A 1 -12.87 -5.30 -9.19
C ASP A 1 -13.55 -4.13 -9.92
N LEU A 2 -12.86 -3.49 -10.83
CA LEU A 2 -13.38 -2.45 -11.71
C LEU A 2 -12.88 -2.60 -13.15
N GLU A 3 -13.71 -2.16 -14.11
CA GLU A 3 -13.34 -2.01 -15.51
C GLU A 3 -12.65 -0.65 -15.71
N VAL A 4 -11.47 -0.65 -16.33
CA VAL A 4 -10.76 0.58 -16.70
C VAL A 4 -11.18 1.03 -18.09
N MET A 5 -11.64 2.28 -18.23
CA MET A 5 -12.10 2.83 -19.51
C MET A 5 -11.35 4.13 -19.87
N SER A 6 -11.26 4.42 -21.14
CA SER A 6 -10.70 5.66 -21.67
C SER A 6 -11.63 6.86 -21.39
N GLU A 7 -11.14 8.06 -21.68
CA GLU A 7 -11.96 9.28 -21.63
C GLU A 7 -13.14 9.21 -22.60
N ALA A 8 -12.95 8.57 -23.77
CA ALA A 8 -13.98 8.35 -24.77
C ALA A 8 -15.00 7.25 -24.38
N GLY A 9 -14.77 6.50 -23.31
CA GLY A 9 -15.65 5.44 -22.85
C GLY A 9 -15.32 4.04 -23.37
N GLU A 10 -14.18 3.87 -24.04
CA GLU A 10 -13.73 2.57 -24.55
C GLU A 10 -13.07 1.78 -23.41
N THR A 11 -13.33 0.47 -23.36
CA THR A 11 -12.71 -0.43 -22.38
C THR A 11 -11.22 -0.57 -22.66
N LEU A 12 -10.39 -0.14 -21.69
CA LEU A 12 -8.93 -0.32 -21.71
C LEU A 12 -8.52 -1.64 -21.08
N SER A 13 -9.23 -2.06 -20.04
CA SER A 13 -9.04 -3.36 -19.39
C SER A 13 -10.32 -3.75 -18.64
N PRO A 14 -10.71 -5.04 -18.67
CA PRO A 14 -11.85 -5.52 -17.88
C PRO A 14 -11.56 -5.60 -16.37
N SER A 15 -10.32 -5.42 -15.95
CA SER A 15 -9.88 -5.54 -14.55
C SER A 15 -8.78 -4.52 -14.25
N VAL A 16 -8.91 -3.77 -13.15
CA VAL A 16 -7.85 -2.88 -12.69
C VAL A 16 -6.66 -3.69 -12.15
N ALA A 17 -6.91 -4.81 -11.52
CA ALA A 17 -5.85 -5.68 -11.02
C ALA A 17 -4.95 -6.15 -12.17
N GLN A 18 -5.55 -6.60 -13.28
CA GLN A 18 -4.80 -6.97 -14.50
C GLN A 18 -4.12 -5.76 -15.14
N PHE A 19 -4.80 -4.62 -15.22
CA PHE A 19 -4.24 -3.40 -15.80
C PHE A 19 -3.00 -2.89 -15.08
N GLN A 20 -2.99 -3.03 -13.76
CA GLN A 20 -1.89 -2.59 -12.89
C GLN A 20 -0.87 -3.69 -12.61
N GLY A 21 -1.08 -4.91 -13.12
CA GLY A 21 -0.19 -6.05 -12.84
C GLY A 21 -0.12 -6.42 -11.35
N LEU A 22 -1.23 -6.26 -10.63
CA LEU A 22 -1.30 -6.60 -9.22
C LEU A 22 -1.30 -8.13 -9.04
N PRO A 23 -0.72 -8.65 -7.95
CA PRO A 23 -0.93 -10.03 -7.56
C PRO A 23 -2.41 -10.32 -7.36
N ASP A 24 -2.80 -11.61 -7.33
CA ASP A 24 -4.20 -12.00 -7.12
C ASP A 24 -4.80 -11.30 -5.89
N PRO A 25 -5.85 -10.48 -6.06
CA PRO A 25 -6.43 -9.74 -4.95
C PRO A 25 -6.98 -10.60 -3.82
N LYS A 26 -7.27 -11.89 -4.08
CA LYS A 26 -7.76 -12.84 -3.08
C LYS A 26 -6.66 -13.27 -2.11
N GLU A 27 -5.40 -13.21 -2.55
CA GLU A 27 -4.24 -13.77 -1.84
C GLU A 27 -3.30 -12.69 -1.29
N HIS A 28 -3.73 -11.43 -1.19
CA HIS A 28 -2.85 -10.39 -0.67
C HIS A 28 -2.50 -10.64 0.80
N PRO A 29 -1.25 -11.01 1.12
CA PRO A 29 -0.79 -11.14 2.50
C PRO A 29 -0.77 -9.76 3.18
N LEU A 30 -0.95 -9.74 4.50
CA LEU A 30 -0.94 -8.52 5.29
C LEU A 30 0.38 -7.76 5.12
N GLU A 31 1.49 -8.48 5.04
CA GLU A 31 2.83 -7.94 4.83
C GLU A 31 2.91 -7.04 3.61
N TRP A 32 2.27 -7.47 2.53
CA TRP A 32 2.27 -6.71 1.29
C TRP A 32 1.32 -5.50 1.37
N LEU A 33 0.17 -5.66 2.02
CA LEU A 33 -0.81 -4.58 2.19
C LEU A 33 -0.29 -3.45 3.08
N LEU A 34 0.62 -3.72 4.01
CA LEU A 34 1.15 -2.68 4.90
C LEU A 34 1.84 -1.54 4.15
N TYR A 35 2.38 -1.78 2.95
CA TYR A 35 3.06 -0.76 2.15
C TYR A 35 2.54 -0.60 0.71
N ASN A 36 1.53 -1.39 0.32
CA ASN A 36 0.87 -1.27 -0.98
C ASN A 36 -0.63 -1.11 -0.81
N ASN A 37 -1.20 -0.15 -1.49
CA ASN A 37 -2.65 0.00 -1.57
C ASN A 37 -3.20 -0.75 -2.78
N VAL A 38 -4.11 -1.66 -2.54
CA VAL A 38 -4.89 -2.40 -3.57
C VAL A 38 -6.36 -2.06 -3.52
N VAL A 39 -6.76 -1.28 -2.53
CA VAL A 39 -8.15 -0.90 -2.34
C VAL A 39 -8.43 0.34 -3.15
N THR A 40 -9.50 0.30 -3.92
CA THR A 40 -10.00 1.48 -4.63
C THR A 40 -11.29 1.93 -3.94
N GLY A 41 -11.28 3.14 -3.38
CA GLY A 41 -12.36 3.63 -2.52
C GLY A 41 -13.75 3.54 -3.14
N CYS A 42 -13.89 3.80 -4.44
CA CYS A 42 -15.18 3.74 -5.13
C CYS A 42 -15.71 2.30 -5.36
N THR A 43 -14.91 1.26 -5.11
CA THR A 43 -15.31 -0.14 -5.21
C THR A 43 -15.44 -0.81 -3.84
N THR A 44 -15.33 -0.05 -2.77
CA THR A 44 -15.29 -0.59 -1.41
C THR A 44 -16.66 -0.52 -0.77
N CYS A 45 -17.12 -1.64 -0.23
CA CYS A 45 -18.30 -1.71 0.62
C CYS A 45 -17.89 -2.24 2.00
N PHE A 46 -18.35 -1.61 3.07
CA PHE A 46 -17.99 -2.00 4.42
C PHE A 46 -19.17 -1.77 5.40
N ASN A 47 -19.14 -2.49 6.51
CA ASN A 47 -20.16 -2.40 7.52
C ASN A 47 -19.86 -1.30 8.57
N ARG A 48 -20.84 -1.00 9.40
CA ARG A 48 -20.74 0.00 10.47
C ARG A 48 -19.61 -0.33 11.45
N ALA A 49 -19.41 -1.59 11.78
CA ALA A 49 -18.38 -2.00 12.72
C ALA A 49 -16.97 -1.61 12.23
N LEU A 50 -16.68 -1.78 10.93
CA LEU A 50 -15.42 -1.30 10.35
C LEU A 50 -15.31 0.22 10.39
N LEU A 51 -16.41 0.95 10.11
CA LEU A 51 -16.42 2.41 10.19
C LEU A 51 -16.08 2.90 11.60
N GLU A 52 -16.67 2.32 12.63
CA GLU A 52 -16.41 2.65 14.04
C GLU A 52 -14.96 2.39 14.44
N VAL A 53 -14.38 1.31 13.92
CA VAL A 53 -12.95 1.00 14.11
C VAL A 53 -12.05 1.99 13.37
N ALA A 54 -12.37 2.29 12.12
CA ALA A 54 -11.50 3.07 11.25
C ALA A 54 -11.56 4.59 11.51
N THR A 55 -12.60 5.08 12.19
CA THR A 55 -12.77 6.52 12.46
C THR A 55 -12.39 6.93 13.89
N PRO A 56 -11.92 8.18 14.08
CA PRO A 56 -11.48 9.12 13.04
C PRO A 56 -10.27 8.58 12.28
N VAL A 57 -10.15 8.93 10.99
CA VAL A 57 -8.98 8.55 10.20
C VAL A 57 -7.76 9.30 10.75
N PRO A 58 -6.64 8.63 11.06
CA PRO A 58 -5.45 9.30 11.59
C PRO A 58 -4.80 10.22 10.54
N ASP A 59 -4.17 11.33 10.98
CA ASP A 59 -3.46 12.26 10.11
C ASP A 59 -2.27 11.62 9.35
N ALA A 60 -1.72 10.54 9.89
CA ALA A 60 -0.66 9.78 9.23
C ALA A 60 -1.13 8.98 8.01
N VAL A 61 -2.44 8.91 7.77
CA VAL A 61 -3.02 8.12 6.68
C VAL A 61 -2.97 8.91 5.39
N VAL A 62 -2.32 8.35 4.37
CA VAL A 62 -2.21 8.97 3.05
C VAL A 62 -3.49 8.79 2.24
N MET A 63 -4.08 7.60 2.29
CA MET A 63 -5.25 7.22 1.52
C MET A 63 -6.25 6.49 2.42
N HIS A 64 -7.45 7.06 2.51
CA HIS A 64 -8.52 6.51 3.37
C HIS A 64 -8.95 5.09 3.01
N ASP A 65 -8.93 4.73 1.73
CA ASP A 65 -9.25 3.39 1.25
C ASP A 65 -8.19 2.36 1.67
N HIS A 66 -6.90 2.70 1.60
CA HIS A 66 -5.83 1.87 2.12
C HIS A 66 -5.98 1.64 3.64
N TRP A 67 -6.30 2.70 4.38
CA TRP A 67 -6.55 2.62 5.82
C TRP A 67 -7.71 1.70 6.17
N LEU A 68 -8.85 1.85 5.47
CA LEU A 68 -10.01 0.97 5.63
C LEU A 68 -9.66 -0.49 5.34
N GLY A 69 -8.92 -0.74 4.26
CA GLY A 69 -8.44 -2.06 3.90
C GLY A 69 -7.55 -2.69 4.97
N LEU A 70 -6.61 -1.93 5.53
CA LEU A 70 -5.74 -2.39 6.63
C LEU A 70 -6.54 -2.70 7.90
N CYS A 71 -7.48 -1.84 8.28
CA CYS A 71 -8.36 -2.09 9.42
C CYS A 71 -9.17 -3.36 9.21
N ALA A 72 -9.75 -3.57 8.02
CA ALA A 72 -10.51 -4.76 7.69
C ALA A 72 -9.65 -6.02 7.73
N LYS A 73 -8.42 -5.97 7.20
CA LYS A 73 -7.51 -7.12 7.14
C LYS A 73 -7.00 -7.54 8.52
N VAL A 74 -6.75 -6.57 9.41
CA VAL A 74 -6.18 -6.83 10.74
C VAL A 74 -7.24 -7.19 11.76
N LEU A 75 -8.42 -6.56 11.69
CA LEU A 75 -9.44 -6.61 12.74
C LEU A 75 -10.72 -7.37 12.34
N GLY A 76 -10.85 -7.73 11.07
CA GLY A 76 -12.08 -8.30 10.55
C GLY A 76 -11.86 -9.30 9.43
N VAL A 77 -12.78 -9.26 8.49
CA VAL A 77 -12.77 -10.12 7.30
C VAL A 77 -12.74 -9.24 6.07
N TRP A 78 -11.85 -9.59 5.17
CA TRP A 78 -11.73 -9.00 3.84
C TRP A 78 -12.19 -10.01 2.80
N GLN A 79 -13.00 -9.56 1.87
CA GLN A 79 -13.42 -10.36 0.73
C GLN A 79 -13.29 -9.55 -0.56
N TYR A 80 -12.71 -10.17 -1.58
CA TYR A 80 -12.64 -9.62 -2.92
C TYR A 80 -13.78 -10.15 -3.78
N ILE A 81 -14.47 -9.26 -4.49
CA ILE A 81 -15.50 -9.59 -5.47
C ILE A 81 -14.86 -9.49 -6.86
N ASP A 82 -14.76 -10.63 -7.54
CA ASP A 82 -14.09 -10.80 -8.83
C ASP A 82 -15.00 -10.41 -10.02
N GLU A 83 -15.81 -9.38 -9.82
CA GLU A 83 -16.68 -8.83 -10.84
C GLU A 83 -16.42 -7.33 -10.96
N PRO A 84 -16.25 -6.79 -12.17
CA PRO A 84 -16.03 -5.37 -12.39
C PRO A 84 -17.34 -4.59 -12.25
N LEU A 85 -17.74 -4.33 -11.02
CA LEU A 85 -18.99 -3.65 -10.69
C LEU A 85 -18.96 -2.14 -10.92
N VAL A 86 -17.77 -1.56 -11.14
CA VAL A 86 -17.56 -0.13 -11.36
C VAL A 86 -16.79 0.08 -12.65
N ARG A 87 -17.20 1.07 -13.45
CA ARG A 87 -16.45 1.52 -14.64
C ARG A 87 -15.66 2.76 -14.29
N TYR A 88 -14.34 2.65 -14.32
CA TYR A 88 -13.42 3.70 -13.88
C TYR A 88 -12.82 4.44 -15.08
N ARG A 89 -13.30 5.65 -15.32
CA ARG A 89 -12.87 6.48 -16.45
C ARG A 89 -11.50 7.11 -16.17
N GLN A 90 -10.58 6.93 -17.12
CA GLN A 90 -9.27 7.58 -17.11
C GLN A 90 -9.31 8.84 -17.95
N HIS A 91 -8.89 9.96 -17.37
CA HIS A 91 -8.72 11.26 -18.05
C HIS A 91 -7.55 12.02 -17.41
N GLY A 92 -7.08 13.08 -18.09
CA GLY A 92 -5.88 13.79 -17.67
C GLY A 92 -5.94 14.48 -16.30
N SER A 93 -7.15 14.65 -15.73
CA SER A 93 -7.39 15.28 -14.42
C SER A 93 -7.75 14.29 -13.30
N ASN A 94 -7.53 12.98 -13.48
CA ASN A 94 -7.68 12.03 -12.38
C ASN A 94 -6.67 12.34 -11.27
N ALA A 95 -7.12 12.43 -10.02
CA ALA A 95 -6.24 12.70 -8.87
C ALA A 95 -5.16 11.61 -8.68
N VAL A 96 -5.52 10.34 -8.85
CA VAL A 96 -4.62 9.19 -8.77
C VAL A 96 -4.53 8.45 -10.10
N GLY A 97 -5.66 8.10 -10.69
CA GLY A 97 -5.76 7.31 -11.92
C GLY A 97 -5.27 5.86 -11.78
N ALA A 98 -5.70 5.00 -12.70
CA ALA A 98 -5.13 3.67 -12.83
C ALA A 98 -3.82 3.76 -13.65
N LYS A 99 -2.71 3.33 -13.08
CA LYS A 99 -1.41 3.33 -13.78
C LYS A 99 -1.17 1.96 -14.39
N ARG A 100 -0.93 1.92 -15.70
CA ARG A 100 -0.57 0.69 -16.40
C ARG A 100 0.72 0.12 -15.82
N ASP A 101 0.75 -1.19 -15.57
CA ASP A 101 2.00 -1.84 -15.18
C ASP A 101 2.98 -1.84 -16.35
N TYR A 102 4.06 -1.07 -16.22
CA TYR A 102 5.17 -1.06 -17.17
C TYR A 102 6.19 -2.18 -16.92
N ARG A 103 5.92 -3.08 -15.94
CA ARG A 103 6.85 -4.15 -15.57
C ARG A 103 6.87 -5.30 -16.58
N SER A 104 5.88 -5.40 -17.45
CA SER A 104 5.78 -6.45 -18.46
C SER A 104 6.69 -6.24 -19.67
N GLY A 105 7.38 -5.11 -19.77
CA GLY A 105 8.39 -4.86 -20.78
C GLY A 105 9.78 -4.76 -20.15
N LEU A 106 10.73 -5.59 -20.60
CA LEU A 106 12.16 -5.52 -20.26
C LEU A 106 12.81 -4.16 -20.65
N ASP A 107 12.01 -3.23 -21.13
CA ASP A 107 12.39 -1.89 -21.59
C ASP A 107 12.34 -0.79 -20.51
N ALA A 108 12.15 -1.14 -19.24
CA ALA A 108 12.48 -0.21 -18.17
C ALA A 108 14.02 -0.10 -18.09
N ARG A 109 14.62 0.33 -19.17
CA ARG A 109 16.00 0.84 -19.21
C ARG A 109 16.09 1.85 -18.09
N LEU A 110 16.98 1.55 -17.15
CA LEU A 110 17.40 2.31 -16.00
C LEU A 110 17.53 3.83 -16.32
N GLY A 111 16.40 4.52 -16.39
CA GLY A 111 16.28 5.91 -16.81
C GLY A 111 15.54 6.75 -15.75
N PRO A 112 15.01 7.88 -16.14
CA PRO A 112 14.36 8.86 -15.25
C PRO A 112 13.26 8.29 -14.33
N VAL A 113 12.63 7.17 -14.73
CA VAL A 113 11.61 6.46 -13.95
C VAL A 113 12.24 5.82 -12.71
N PHE A 114 13.41 5.20 -12.84
CA PHE A 114 14.15 4.62 -11.71
C PHE A 114 14.51 5.69 -10.69
N LEU A 115 15.04 6.84 -11.13
CA LEU A 115 15.38 7.94 -10.23
C LEU A 115 14.16 8.53 -9.52
N LYS A 116 13.04 8.72 -10.23
CA LYS A 116 11.78 9.16 -9.61
C LYS A 116 11.24 8.16 -8.59
N THR A 117 11.32 6.89 -8.90
CA THR A 117 10.84 5.83 -8.01
C THR A 117 11.73 5.74 -6.76
N VAL A 118 13.06 5.83 -6.91
CA VAL A 118 14.00 5.87 -5.77
C VAL A 118 13.79 7.10 -4.88
N ALA A 119 13.37 8.23 -5.45
CA ALA A 119 13.12 9.45 -4.68
C ALA A 119 11.78 9.46 -3.94
N ILE A 120 10.74 8.86 -4.50
CA ILE A 120 9.36 8.93 -3.97
C ILE A 120 9.03 7.75 -3.05
N PHE A 121 9.51 6.57 -3.34
CA PHE A 121 9.16 5.35 -2.62
C PHE A 121 9.62 5.35 -1.15
N PRO A 122 10.80 5.87 -0.79
CA PRO A 122 11.20 5.96 0.61
C PRO A 122 10.20 6.76 1.46
N TRP A 123 9.69 7.86 0.91
CA TRP A 123 8.67 8.66 1.57
C TRP A 123 7.36 7.88 1.77
N HIS A 124 6.86 7.23 0.74
CA HIS A 124 5.67 6.37 0.85
C HIS A 124 5.86 5.24 1.86
N PHE A 125 7.04 4.62 1.89
CA PHE A 125 7.33 3.55 2.83
C PHE A 125 7.38 4.06 4.28
N ALA A 126 7.97 5.24 4.50
CA ALA A 126 7.97 5.89 5.81
C ALA A 126 6.54 6.21 6.28
N GLN A 127 5.69 6.71 5.39
CA GLN A 127 4.27 6.93 5.69
C GLN A 127 3.52 5.62 5.99
N SER A 128 3.82 4.56 5.26
CA SER A 128 3.24 3.24 5.52
C SER A 128 3.59 2.74 6.93
N ILE A 129 4.82 2.97 7.39
CA ILE A 129 5.20 2.66 8.78
C ILE A 129 4.40 3.50 9.78
N GLN A 130 4.24 4.81 9.54
CA GLN A 130 3.44 5.67 10.41
C GLN A 130 1.97 5.25 10.45
N GLN A 131 1.41 4.87 9.30
CA GLN A 131 0.05 4.33 9.22
C GLN A 131 -0.08 3.02 10.00
N ALA A 132 0.90 2.11 9.91
CA ALA A 132 0.92 0.87 10.70
C ALA A 132 1.05 1.15 12.20
N GLN A 133 1.84 2.13 12.60
CA GLN A 133 1.96 2.58 14.00
C GLN A 133 0.63 3.15 14.52
N ALA A 134 -0.07 3.93 13.70
CA ALA A 134 -1.40 4.44 14.04
C ALA A 134 -2.41 3.29 14.24
N LEU A 135 -2.36 2.25 13.40
CA LEU A 135 -3.18 1.06 13.54
C LEU A 135 -2.84 0.30 14.84
N GLN A 136 -1.56 0.10 15.11
CA GLN A 136 -1.08 -0.55 16.34
C GLN A 136 -1.56 0.20 17.61
N MET A 137 -1.44 1.52 17.61
CA MET A 137 -1.93 2.35 18.72
C MET A 137 -3.44 2.23 18.90
N ARG A 138 -4.19 2.21 17.81
CA ARG A 138 -5.66 2.08 17.85
C ARG A 138 -6.10 0.74 18.40
N VAL A 139 -5.47 -0.34 17.95
CA VAL A 139 -5.73 -1.70 18.46
C VAL A 139 -5.53 -1.74 19.99
N ARG A 140 -4.39 -1.21 20.46
CA ARG A 140 -4.06 -1.20 21.90
C ARG A 140 -5.01 -0.32 22.71
N ALA A 141 -5.28 0.90 22.24
CA ALA A 141 -6.09 1.87 22.98
C ALA A 141 -7.55 1.43 23.15
N ARG A 142 -8.07 0.68 22.19
CA ARG A 142 -9.48 0.23 22.22
C ARG A 142 -9.64 -1.23 22.66
N GLY A 143 -8.53 -1.93 22.92
CA GLY A 143 -8.55 -3.32 23.37
C GLY A 143 -9.16 -4.30 22.35
N TYR A 144 -9.01 -4.02 21.06
CA TYR A 144 -9.52 -4.91 20.02
C TYR A 144 -8.78 -6.24 20.04
N HIS A 145 -9.56 -7.31 19.91
CA HIS A 145 -8.98 -8.63 19.73
C HIS A 145 -8.47 -8.79 18.30
N VAL A 146 -7.20 -9.08 18.16
CA VAL A 146 -6.51 -9.27 16.87
C VAL A 146 -5.84 -10.64 16.90
N ALA A 147 -5.89 -11.36 15.78
CA ALA A 147 -5.14 -12.59 15.64
C ALA A 147 -3.65 -12.33 15.92
N GLU A 148 -3.02 -13.15 16.75
CA GLU A 148 -1.63 -12.98 17.17
C GLU A 148 -0.68 -12.83 15.99
N THR A 149 -0.88 -13.66 14.95
CA THR A 149 -0.11 -13.58 13.69
C THR A 149 -0.19 -12.21 13.01
N ASN A 150 -1.39 -11.60 12.94
CA ASN A 150 -1.55 -10.27 12.35
C ASN A 150 -0.88 -9.20 13.21
N LEU A 151 -0.97 -9.34 14.52
CA LEU A 151 -0.35 -8.40 15.46
C LEU A 151 1.17 -8.46 15.38
N GLU A 152 1.75 -9.65 15.28
CA GLU A 152 3.20 -9.84 15.06
C GLU A 152 3.66 -9.16 13.78
N VAL A 153 2.96 -9.40 12.66
CA VAL A 153 3.27 -8.79 11.37
C VAL A 153 3.26 -7.27 11.46
N VAL A 154 2.23 -6.67 12.03
CA VAL A 154 2.16 -5.21 12.22
C VAL A 154 3.28 -4.70 13.13
N ASN A 155 3.55 -5.39 14.23
CA ASN A 155 4.61 -5.02 15.17
C ASN A 155 5.99 -5.05 14.51
N ASP A 156 6.29 -6.08 13.74
CA ASP A 156 7.57 -6.24 13.05
C ASP A 156 7.75 -5.17 11.98
N PHE A 157 6.70 -4.85 11.24
CA PHE A 157 6.74 -3.74 10.28
C PHE A 157 7.02 -2.40 10.97
N CYS A 158 6.36 -2.12 12.09
CA CYS A 158 6.60 -0.91 12.87
C CYS A 158 8.04 -0.82 13.41
N ARG A 159 8.65 -1.96 13.79
CA ARG A 159 10.03 -2.01 14.29
C ARG A 159 11.08 -1.61 13.25
N LEU A 160 10.75 -1.69 11.95
CA LEU A 160 11.69 -1.30 10.88
C LEU A 160 12.19 0.14 11.05
N SER A 161 11.36 1.05 11.59
CA SER A 161 11.76 2.43 11.86
C SER A 161 12.84 2.55 12.93
N ASN A 162 12.91 1.60 13.86
CA ASN A 162 13.82 1.63 15.02
C ASN A 162 15.16 0.93 14.76
N TYR A 163 15.30 0.24 13.61
CA TYR A 163 16.53 -0.47 13.29
C TYR A 163 17.55 0.44 12.61
N GLY A 164 18.84 0.19 12.87
CA GLY A 164 19.93 0.77 12.08
C GLY A 164 19.88 0.27 10.62
N PRO A 165 20.56 0.95 9.68
CA PRO A 165 20.43 0.70 8.25
C PRO A 165 20.65 -0.76 7.85
N LEU A 166 21.72 -1.39 8.32
CA LEU A 166 22.05 -2.78 7.96
C LEU A 166 21.02 -3.76 8.49
N LYS A 167 20.57 -3.62 9.75
CA LYS A 167 19.54 -4.47 10.33
C LYS A 167 18.19 -4.26 9.64
N ARG A 168 17.88 -3.03 9.25
CA ARG A 168 16.66 -2.71 8.51
C ARG A 168 16.63 -3.39 7.15
N ILE A 169 17.76 -3.42 6.44
CA ILE A 169 17.88 -4.15 5.17
C ILE A 169 17.65 -5.66 5.39
N SER A 170 18.35 -6.26 6.36
CA SER A 170 18.26 -7.71 6.61
C SER A 170 16.85 -8.14 7.02
N GLU A 171 16.18 -7.37 7.86
CA GLU A 171 14.80 -7.63 8.23
C GLU A 171 13.82 -7.32 7.09
N GLY A 172 14.02 -6.20 6.38
CA GLY A 172 13.18 -5.79 5.27
C GLY A 172 13.19 -6.75 4.08
N VAL A 173 14.32 -7.41 3.81
CA VAL A 173 14.42 -8.44 2.76
C VAL A 173 13.47 -9.61 3.02
N LYS A 174 13.21 -9.95 4.28
CA LYS A 174 12.23 -10.99 4.64
C LYS A 174 10.82 -10.64 4.15
N TRP A 175 10.45 -9.36 4.20
CA TRP A 175 9.16 -8.85 3.75
C TRP A 175 8.95 -8.92 2.24
N VAL A 176 10.03 -8.91 1.48
CA VAL A 176 10.01 -8.91 0.02
C VAL A 176 10.11 -10.32 -0.56
N SER A 177 10.44 -11.31 0.26
CA SER A 177 10.79 -12.67 -0.20
C SER A 177 9.61 -13.45 -0.78
N ALA A 178 8.39 -13.11 -0.45
CA ALA A 178 7.20 -13.80 -0.95
C ALA A 178 6.88 -13.35 -2.39
N GLY A 179 7.55 -13.95 -3.37
CA GLY A 179 7.11 -13.92 -4.77
C GLY A 179 7.74 -12.86 -5.68
N ARG A 180 8.78 -12.14 -5.28
CA ARG A 180 9.34 -11.01 -6.06
C ARG A 180 10.73 -11.26 -6.62
N GLY A 181 10.99 -10.67 -7.80
CA GLY A 181 12.26 -10.76 -8.50
C GLY A 181 13.44 -10.09 -7.78
N LEU A 182 14.67 -10.43 -8.16
CA LEU A 182 15.91 -9.89 -7.58
C LEU A 182 15.97 -8.36 -7.62
N THR A 183 15.47 -7.75 -8.68
CA THR A 183 15.45 -6.28 -8.87
C THR A 183 14.64 -5.57 -7.81
N GLU A 184 13.48 -6.11 -7.43
CA GLU A 184 12.63 -5.55 -6.38
C GLU A 184 13.26 -5.68 -5.00
N LYS A 185 13.97 -6.79 -4.75
CA LYS A 185 14.72 -7.01 -3.50
C LYS A 185 15.83 -5.99 -3.33
N ILE A 186 16.63 -5.77 -4.39
CA ILE A 186 17.70 -4.76 -4.39
C ILE A 186 17.11 -3.37 -4.16
N TYR A 187 16.04 -3.04 -4.86
CA TYR A 187 15.37 -1.77 -4.76
C TYR A 187 14.87 -1.49 -3.33
N LEU A 188 14.15 -2.43 -2.73
CA LEU A 188 13.66 -2.26 -1.36
C LEU A 188 14.83 -2.17 -0.35
N SER A 189 15.92 -2.87 -0.60
CA SER A 189 17.13 -2.77 0.24
C SER A 189 17.69 -1.35 0.23
N ILE A 190 17.74 -0.68 -0.93
CA ILE A 190 18.17 0.70 -1.06
C ILE A 190 17.22 1.63 -0.31
N VAL A 191 15.91 1.44 -0.47
CA VAL A 191 14.89 2.22 0.22
C VAL A 191 15.02 2.11 1.74
N LEU A 192 15.13 0.89 2.23
CA LEU A 192 15.27 0.62 3.66
C LEU A 192 16.58 1.19 4.24
N PHE A 193 17.64 1.23 3.45
CA PHE A 193 18.89 1.90 3.81
C PHE A 193 18.70 3.40 3.95
N CYS A 194 17.99 4.04 3.01
CA CYS A 194 17.81 5.49 2.96
C CYS A 194 16.77 6.03 3.98
N LEU A 195 15.94 5.18 4.58
CA LEU A 195 14.89 5.62 5.53
C LEU A 195 15.33 6.57 6.64
N PRO A 196 16.52 6.45 7.26
CA PRO A 196 16.97 7.39 8.31
C PRO A 196 17.24 8.80 7.81
N TYR A 197 17.54 8.95 6.53
CA TYR A 197 17.84 10.24 5.90
C TYR A 197 16.57 10.97 5.45
N LEU A 198 15.44 10.27 5.47
CA LEU A 198 14.13 10.84 5.21
C LEU A 198 13.59 11.40 6.53
N ARG A 199 13.99 12.61 6.88
CA ARG A 199 13.22 13.39 7.83
C ARG A 199 11.80 13.48 7.24
N VAL A 200 10.85 12.85 7.91
CA VAL A 200 9.44 13.10 7.66
C VAL A 200 9.25 14.59 7.87
N ARG A 201 9.14 15.35 6.79
CA ARG A 201 8.70 16.74 6.87
C ARG A 201 7.38 16.68 7.62
N LYS A 202 7.31 17.28 8.79
CA LYS A 202 6.05 17.54 9.45
C LYS A 202 5.23 18.36 8.46
N ALA A 203 4.00 17.95 8.25
CA ALA A 203 3.03 18.58 7.33
C ALA A 203 2.65 20.03 7.71
N ASN A 204 3.51 20.73 8.43
CA ASN A 204 3.27 22.09 8.96
C ASN A 204 4.00 23.18 8.17
N ASP A 205 4.64 22.88 7.05
CA ASP A 205 5.41 23.90 6.33
C ASP A 205 4.86 24.20 4.93
N GLU A 206 3.55 24.08 4.70
CA GLU A 206 2.92 24.67 3.51
C GLU A 206 1.46 25.05 3.82
N ILE A 207 1.25 26.28 4.24
CA ILE A 207 0.10 27.12 3.89
C ILE A 207 0.66 28.38 3.24
#